data_7b551a77d9c0ab3895d88393cb62bf66
#
_entry.id   7b551a77d9c0ab3895d88393cb62bf66
#
_cell.length_a   1.000
_cell.length_b   1.000
_cell.length_c   1.000
_cell.angle_alpha   90.00
_cell.angle_beta   90.00
_cell.angle_gamma   90.00
#
_symmetry.space_group_name_H-M   'P 1'
#
loop_
_entity.id
_entity.type
_entity.pdbx_description
1 polymer ?
#
loop_
_entity_poly.entity_id
_entity_poly.type
_entity_poly.pdbx_seq_one_letter_code
_entity_poly.pdbx_strand_id
1 'polypeptide(L)'
;HFGGVRGIITEAEVQAGTVQVIAPTGFMEEAISENVYAGNAMSRRAGLQYGRVIPSSPFGQVDSAIGKGLAVGTTGLIAPTLVIEDDFEEHIIDGVRIIFQNTPGTEAPAEMNAWFPQQKVFWAAENITATIHNIYTLRGALIRDALVWSKQINEALYRYGVQAEVMVSSHNWPRWGNERIQEIMRAQRDAYANLNNQVLNLANQGVTINEIHNEYEVPLSLQQQWNVRQYHGSEFHNSRAVINRYLGYWDGNPATLAPLSPADSAPLYVEMMGGADAILDRAQALHDGGQYRLAMEILNKLVYAEPNNSGGKDLLAAVFEQLGYQYESASMRNVFLSSA
;
A
#
# COMPACT_ATOMS: atom_id res chain seq x y z
N HIS A 1 3.23 -10.60 -7.70
CA HIS A 1 4.40 -10.93 -8.54
C HIS A 1 4.20 -12.21 -9.36
N PHE A 2 3.26 -13.07 -8.97
CA PHE A 2 3.00 -14.35 -9.65
C PHE A 2 2.69 -14.21 -11.15
N GLY A 3 2.18 -13.07 -11.59
CA GLY A 3 1.86 -12.81 -12.99
C GLY A 3 3.04 -12.89 -13.96
N GLY A 4 4.28 -12.88 -13.45
CA GLY A 4 5.51 -13.06 -14.22
C GLY A 4 5.97 -14.51 -14.40
N VAL A 5 5.30 -15.49 -13.82
CA VAL A 5 5.73 -16.90 -13.75
C VAL A 5 6.02 -17.50 -15.14
N ARG A 6 5.21 -17.19 -16.15
CA ARG A 6 5.41 -17.68 -17.52
C ARG A 6 6.63 -17.09 -18.24
N GLY A 7 7.26 -16.09 -17.69
CA GLY A 7 8.55 -15.56 -18.16
C GLY A 7 9.75 -16.34 -17.62
N ILE A 8 9.53 -17.23 -16.67
CA ILE A 8 10.59 -17.99 -15.97
C ILE A 8 10.47 -19.48 -16.29
N ILE A 9 9.25 -20.03 -16.30
CA ILE A 9 8.95 -21.44 -16.52
C ILE A 9 7.79 -21.61 -17.50
N THR A 10 7.71 -22.76 -18.12
CA THR A 10 6.64 -23.13 -19.03
C THR A 10 5.65 -24.10 -18.36
N GLU A 11 4.39 -24.09 -18.83
CA GLU A 11 3.41 -25.10 -18.39
C GLU A 11 3.84 -26.53 -18.69
N ALA A 12 4.57 -26.76 -19.80
CA ALA A 12 5.07 -28.07 -20.17
C ALA A 12 6.10 -28.59 -19.16
N GLU A 13 6.99 -27.75 -18.65
CA GLU A 13 7.96 -28.13 -17.62
C GLU A 13 7.26 -28.47 -16.30
N VAL A 14 6.21 -27.74 -15.95
CA VAL A 14 5.41 -28.01 -14.74
C VAL A 14 4.63 -29.32 -14.90
N GLN A 15 3.97 -29.54 -16.06
CA GLN A 15 3.24 -30.77 -16.36
C GLN A 15 4.16 -32.01 -16.42
N ALA A 16 5.39 -31.84 -16.88
CA ALA A 16 6.40 -32.89 -16.89
C ALA A 16 6.98 -33.19 -15.49
N GLY A 17 6.63 -32.41 -14.47
CA GLY A 17 7.18 -32.53 -13.13
C GLY A 17 8.64 -32.10 -12.99
N THR A 18 9.20 -31.43 -14.01
CA THR A 18 10.58 -30.92 -13.99
C THR A 18 10.73 -29.71 -13.08
N VAL A 19 9.67 -28.91 -12.93
CA VAL A 19 9.61 -27.72 -12.09
C VAL A 19 8.37 -27.80 -11.22
N GLN A 20 8.55 -27.49 -9.92
CA GLN A 20 7.44 -27.32 -8.99
C GLN A 20 7.07 -25.84 -8.84
N VAL A 21 5.78 -25.56 -8.79
CA VAL A 21 5.24 -24.23 -8.42
C VAL A 21 4.69 -24.35 -7.01
N ILE A 22 5.27 -23.59 -6.09
CA ILE A 22 4.93 -23.66 -4.66
C ILE A 22 4.21 -22.37 -4.28
N ALA A 23 3.10 -22.48 -3.58
CA ALA A 23 2.34 -21.33 -3.11
C ALA A 23 1.65 -21.63 -1.76
N PRO A 24 1.30 -20.61 -0.99
CA PRO A 24 0.54 -20.78 0.25
C PRO A 24 -0.91 -21.18 -0.04
N THR A 25 -1.56 -21.75 0.97
CA THR A 25 -3.00 -22.04 0.92
C THR A 25 -3.82 -20.80 0.56
N GLY A 26 -4.90 -20.98 -0.20
CA GLY A 26 -5.75 -19.88 -0.69
C GLY A 26 -5.20 -19.10 -1.88
N PHE A 27 -3.97 -19.35 -2.32
CA PHE A 27 -3.32 -18.57 -3.38
C PHE A 27 -4.15 -18.42 -4.65
N MET A 28 -4.73 -19.51 -5.18
CA MET A 28 -5.49 -19.46 -6.44
C MET A 28 -6.77 -18.64 -6.30
N GLU A 29 -7.48 -18.80 -5.20
CA GLU A 29 -8.72 -18.06 -4.92
C GLU A 29 -8.45 -16.57 -4.83
N GLU A 30 -7.42 -16.18 -4.07
CA GLU A 30 -7.07 -14.78 -3.86
C GLU A 30 -6.48 -14.13 -5.12
N ALA A 31 -5.68 -14.87 -5.89
CA ALA A 31 -5.16 -14.40 -7.17
C ALA A 31 -6.29 -14.09 -8.16
N ILE A 32 -7.34 -14.91 -8.21
CA ILE A 32 -8.51 -14.69 -9.08
C ILE A 32 -9.38 -13.56 -8.54
N SER A 33 -9.66 -13.55 -7.23
CA SER A 33 -10.47 -12.51 -6.57
C SER A 33 -9.93 -11.12 -6.85
N GLU A 34 -8.67 -10.90 -6.62
CA GLU A 34 -8.04 -9.58 -6.79
C GLU A 34 -7.87 -9.21 -8.27
N ASN A 35 -7.32 -10.12 -9.08
CA ASN A 35 -6.84 -9.75 -10.42
C ASN A 35 -7.87 -9.99 -11.53
N VAL A 36 -8.92 -10.77 -11.30
CA VAL A 36 -10.00 -11.01 -12.28
C VAL A 36 -11.25 -10.22 -11.90
N TYR A 37 -11.82 -10.44 -10.71
CA TYR A 37 -13.08 -9.79 -10.35
C TYR A 37 -12.95 -8.27 -10.20
N ALA A 38 -11.90 -7.78 -9.51
CA ALA A 38 -11.64 -6.37 -9.33
C ALA A 38 -10.59 -5.80 -10.32
N GLY A 39 -10.03 -6.62 -11.19
CA GLY A 39 -8.85 -6.32 -12.00
C GLY A 39 -8.95 -5.05 -12.83
N ASN A 40 -10.08 -4.79 -13.48
CA ASN A 40 -10.26 -3.58 -14.30
C ASN A 40 -10.26 -2.30 -13.47
N ALA A 41 -10.92 -2.32 -12.32
CA ALA A 41 -10.93 -1.17 -11.41
C ALA A 41 -9.54 -0.92 -10.82
N MET A 42 -8.87 -1.98 -10.38
CA MET A 42 -7.52 -1.90 -9.84
C MET A 42 -6.50 -1.44 -10.89
N SER A 43 -6.60 -1.92 -12.13
CA SER A 43 -5.68 -1.52 -13.22
C SER A 43 -5.76 -0.01 -13.51
N ARG A 44 -6.96 0.57 -13.55
CA ARG A 44 -7.14 2.02 -13.70
C ARG A 44 -6.51 2.80 -12.56
N ARG A 45 -6.75 2.38 -11.32
CA ARG A 45 -6.21 3.04 -10.11
C ARG A 45 -4.69 2.84 -9.97
N ALA A 46 -4.17 1.68 -10.41
CA ALA A 46 -2.74 1.40 -10.45
C ALA A 46 -1.98 2.38 -11.36
N GLY A 47 -2.61 2.83 -12.45
CA GLY A 47 -2.05 3.87 -13.32
C GLY A 47 -1.70 5.14 -12.56
N LEU A 48 -2.57 5.56 -11.64
CA LEU A 48 -2.35 6.70 -10.75
C LEU A 48 -1.31 6.40 -9.67
N GLN A 49 -1.48 5.30 -8.93
CA GLN A 49 -0.60 4.95 -7.80
C GLN A 49 0.86 4.82 -8.21
N TYR A 50 1.13 4.25 -9.39
CA TYR A 50 2.49 4.02 -9.89
C TYR A 50 2.97 5.10 -10.88
N GLY A 51 2.16 6.12 -11.13
CA GLY A 51 2.55 7.24 -11.97
C GLY A 51 2.86 6.86 -13.42
N ARG A 52 2.10 5.91 -14.02
CA ARG A 52 2.40 5.37 -15.35
C ARG A 52 2.38 6.40 -16.48
N VAL A 53 1.64 7.49 -16.28
CA VAL A 53 1.49 8.57 -17.28
C VAL A 53 2.45 9.72 -17.05
N ILE A 54 3.18 9.74 -15.94
CA ILE A 54 4.10 10.81 -15.57
C ILE A 54 5.50 10.47 -16.11
N PRO A 55 6.18 11.39 -16.78
CA PRO A 55 7.56 11.21 -17.21
C PRO A 55 8.50 10.95 -16.02
N SER A 56 9.45 10.05 -16.20
CA SER A 56 10.47 9.79 -15.18
C SER A 56 11.43 10.98 -15.07
N SER A 57 11.34 11.70 -13.96
CA SER A 57 12.18 12.88 -13.68
C SER A 57 12.11 13.24 -12.19
N PRO A 58 12.98 14.12 -11.67
CA PRO A 58 12.87 14.64 -10.29
C PRO A 58 11.54 15.33 -10.00
N PHE A 59 10.90 15.92 -11.00
CA PHE A 59 9.60 16.58 -10.91
C PHE A 59 8.42 15.69 -11.30
N GLY A 60 8.67 14.53 -11.85
CA GLY A 60 7.67 13.55 -12.26
C GLY A 60 7.70 12.28 -11.42
N GLN A 61 7.63 11.13 -12.09
CA GLN A 61 7.73 9.82 -11.45
C GLN A 61 9.21 9.54 -11.10
N VAL A 62 9.48 9.42 -9.81
CA VAL A 62 10.83 9.11 -9.29
C VAL A 62 10.96 7.62 -9.01
N ASP A 63 9.99 7.07 -8.25
CA ASP A 63 10.01 5.72 -7.72
C ASP A 63 8.62 5.33 -7.21
N SER A 64 8.42 4.07 -6.86
CA SER A 64 7.26 3.60 -6.10
C SER A 64 7.64 3.09 -4.69
N ALA A 65 8.91 3.29 -4.31
CA ALA A 65 9.60 2.79 -3.11
C ALA A 65 9.70 1.25 -3.02
N ILE A 66 9.11 0.55 -3.95
CA ILE A 66 9.23 -0.90 -4.16
C ILE A 66 9.79 -1.22 -5.56
N GLY A 67 10.26 -0.21 -6.28
CA GLY A 67 10.90 -0.30 -7.59
C GLY A 67 10.72 0.96 -8.42
N LYS A 68 11.58 1.13 -9.42
CA LYS A 68 11.58 2.29 -10.34
C LYS A 68 10.35 2.36 -11.24
N GLY A 69 9.74 1.23 -11.51
CA GLY A 69 8.55 1.11 -12.34
C GLY A 69 8.00 -0.30 -12.32
N LEU A 70 6.84 -0.48 -12.92
CA LEU A 70 6.24 -1.81 -13.08
C LEU A 70 6.83 -2.50 -14.31
N ALA A 71 7.14 -3.78 -14.19
CA ALA A 71 7.47 -4.61 -15.33
C ALA A 71 6.26 -4.66 -16.30
N VAL A 72 6.55 -4.47 -17.58
CA VAL A 72 5.57 -4.56 -18.65
C VAL A 72 5.78 -5.84 -19.46
N GLY A 73 4.71 -6.50 -19.86
CA GLY A 73 4.78 -7.74 -20.63
C GLY A 73 3.48 -8.52 -20.53
N THR A 74 3.51 -9.76 -21.00
CA THR A 74 2.39 -10.69 -20.90
C THR A 74 2.33 -11.23 -19.48
N THR A 75 1.19 -11.05 -18.83
CA THR A 75 0.92 -11.66 -17.51
C THR A 75 0.34 -13.06 -17.71
N GLY A 76 0.65 -13.96 -16.79
CA GLY A 76 0.13 -15.32 -16.78
C GLY A 76 0.05 -15.88 -15.35
N LEU A 77 -0.72 -16.94 -15.23
CA LEU A 77 -0.87 -17.70 -13.99
C LEU A 77 -0.61 -19.16 -14.29
N ILE A 78 0.20 -19.81 -13.48
CA ILE A 78 0.35 -21.26 -13.46
C ILE A 78 -0.09 -21.74 -12.08
N ALA A 79 -0.99 -22.71 -12.02
CA ALA A 79 -1.48 -23.25 -10.77
C ALA A 79 -0.35 -23.92 -9.97
N PRO A 80 -0.33 -23.77 -8.64
CA PRO A 80 0.65 -24.46 -7.80
C PRO A 80 0.54 -25.97 -7.94
N THR A 81 1.69 -26.62 -7.93
CA THR A 81 1.80 -28.10 -7.86
C THR A 81 2.06 -28.59 -6.45
N LEU A 82 2.50 -27.70 -5.58
CA LEU A 82 2.65 -27.91 -4.14
C LEU A 82 2.04 -26.73 -3.40
N VAL A 83 1.10 -27.02 -2.52
CA VAL A 83 0.45 -26.00 -1.66
C VAL A 83 0.97 -26.21 -0.25
N ILE A 84 1.40 -25.13 0.39
CA ILE A 84 1.79 -25.12 1.81
C ILE A 84 0.51 -24.88 2.59
N GLU A 85 0.04 -25.88 3.32
CA GLU A 85 -1.27 -25.87 4.00
C GLU A 85 -1.15 -25.52 5.49
N ASP A 86 -0.12 -26.06 6.17
CA ASP A 86 0.10 -25.82 7.58
C ASP A 86 0.78 -24.45 7.82
N ASP A 87 0.71 -23.96 9.07
CA ASP A 87 1.39 -22.73 9.50
C ASP A 87 2.89 -22.78 9.20
N PHE A 88 3.49 -24.01 9.34
CA PHE A 88 4.90 -24.29 9.04
C PHE A 88 5.03 -25.65 8.37
N GLU A 89 5.70 -25.66 7.22
CA GLU A 89 6.04 -26.89 6.52
C GLU A 89 7.51 -26.93 6.10
N GLU A 90 8.11 -28.11 6.21
CA GLU A 90 9.48 -28.34 5.79
C GLU A 90 9.52 -29.23 4.54
N HIS A 91 10.24 -28.78 3.52
CA HIS A 91 10.46 -29.53 2.29
C HIS A 91 11.94 -29.57 1.93
N ILE A 92 12.35 -30.66 1.23
CA ILE A 92 13.65 -30.76 0.60
C ILE A 92 13.42 -30.68 -0.92
N ILE A 93 13.88 -29.60 -1.53
CA ILE A 93 13.69 -29.34 -2.96
C ILE A 93 15.06 -29.22 -3.61
N ASP A 94 15.34 -30.09 -4.57
CA ASP A 94 16.65 -30.18 -5.22
C ASP A 94 17.81 -30.24 -4.22
N GLY A 95 17.64 -31.02 -3.13
CA GLY A 95 18.63 -31.15 -2.06
C GLY A 95 18.73 -29.98 -1.08
N VAL A 96 17.97 -28.91 -1.30
CA VAL A 96 17.92 -27.74 -0.42
C VAL A 96 16.77 -27.90 0.58
N ARG A 97 17.09 -27.81 1.87
CA ARG A 97 16.10 -27.80 2.95
C ARG A 97 15.48 -26.40 3.07
N ILE A 98 14.16 -26.33 2.99
CA ILE A 98 13.39 -25.08 3.06
C ILE A 98 12.28 -25.25 4.09
N ILE A 99 12.11 -24.30 4.98
CA ILE A 99 10.99 -24.23 5.92
C ILE A 99 10.12 -23.06 5.50
N PHE A 100 8.89 -23.35 5.10
CA PHE A 100 7.89 -22.34 4.77
C PHE A 100 7.09 -21.96 6.02
N GLN A 101 6.71 -20.69 6.11
CA GLN A 101 5.80 -20.16 7.11
C GLN A 101 4.64 -19.48 6.37
N ASN A 102 3.44 -20.00 6.50
CA ASN A 102 2.23 -19.31 6.06
C ASN A 102 1.99 -18.06 6.88
N THR A 103 1.70 -16.94 6.21
CA THR A 103 1.48 -15.63 6.84
C THR A 103 0.22 -14.96 6.29
N PRO A 104 -0.95 -15.61 6.32
CA PRO A 104 -2.17 -15.10 5.74
C PRO A 104 -2.60 -13.78 6.37
N GLY A 105 -3.16 -12.87 5.55
CA GLY A 105 -3.67 -11.59 6.02
C GLY A 105 -2.62 -10.53 6.34
N THR A 106 -1.36 -10.78 5.98
CA THR A 106 -0.24 -9.84 6.09
C THR A 106 -0.20 -8.93 4.86
N GLU A 107 0.86 -8.98 4.03
CA GLU A 107 0.93 -8.20 2.80
C GLU A 107 -0.16 -8.61 1.79
N ALA A 108 -0.48 -9.89 1.75
CA ALA A 108 -1.58 -10.45 0.97
C ALA A 108 -2.46 -11.38 1.81
N PRO A 109 -3.70 -11.67 1.37
CA PRO A 109 -4.54 -12.67 2.02
C PRO A 109 -3.87 -14.06 2.06
N ALA A 110 -3.16 -14.43 0.98
CA ALA A 110 -2.34 -15.62 0.86
C ALA A 110 -0.88 -15.21 0.65
N GLU A 111 -0.07 -15.31 1.70
CA GLU A 111 1.34 -14.92 1.71
C GLU A 111 2.15 -15.94 2.50
N MET A 112 3.44 -16.09 2.20
CA MET A 112 4.34 -16.98 2.94
C MET A 112 5.78 -16.48 2.95
N ASN A 113 6.49 -16.75 4.04
CA ASN A 113 7.93 -16.61 4.18
C ASN A 113 8.63 -17.95 3.89
N ALA A 114 9.95 -17.91 3.62
CA ALA A 114 10.78 -19.11 3.51
C ALA A 114 12.11 -18.95 4.26
N TRP A 115 12.49 -19.99 5.00
CA TRP A 115 13.76 -20.07 5.71
C TRP A 115 14.65 -21.16 5.10
N PHE A 116 15.90 -20.82 4.81
CA PHE A 116 16.93 -21.71 4.27
C PHE A 116 17.99 -21.97 5.35
N PRO A 117 17.84 -23.01 6.18
CA PRO A 117 18.67 -23.21 7.36
C PRO A 117 20.17 -23.34 7.08
N GLN A 118 20.55 -24.08 6.02
CA GLN A 118 21.95 -24.32 5.69
C GLN A 118 22.65 -23.03 5.23
N GLN A 119 21.95 -22.17 4.52
CA GLN A 119 22.44 -20.89 3.99
C GLN A 119 22.25 -19.74 4.98
N LYS A 120 21.48 -19.96 6.06
CA LYS A 120 21.04 -18.92 7.00
C LYS A 120 20.39 -17.72 6.30
N VAL A 121 19.62 -17.99 5.26
CA VAL A 121 18.90 -17.00 4.48
C VAL A 121 17.43 -17.03 4.88
N PHE A 122 16.89 -15.86 5.24
CA PHE A 122 15.47 -15.66 5.45
C PHE A 122 14.88 -14.89 4.28
N TRP A 123 13.98 -15.52 3.52
CA TRP A 123 13.18 -14.86 2.52
C TRP A 123 11.87 -14.39 3.15
N ALA A 124 11.75 -13.09 3.32
CA ALA A 124 10.62 -12.45 3.99
C ALA A 124 9.47 -12.08 3.05
N ALA A 125 9.47 -12.60 1.83
CA ALA A 125 8.49 -12.27 0.78
C ALA A 125 8.28 -10.74 0.66
N GLU A 126 7.07 -10.23 0.82
CA GLU A 126 6.79 -8.80 0.91
C GLU A 126 6.40 -8.36 2.34
N ASN A 127 6.48 -9.30 3.30
CA ASN A 127 6.15 -9.04 4.71
C ASN A 127 7.12 -8.07 5.39
N ILE A 128 8.38 -8.02 4.95
CA ILE A 128 9.41 -7.12 5.47
C ILE A 128 10.15 -6.50 4.29
N THR A 129 9.83 -5.27 3.97
CA THR A 129 10.49 -4.49 2.92
C THR A 129 11.46 -3.44 3.51
N ALA A 130 12.03 -2.56 2.68
CA ALA A 130 12.96 -1.55 3.19
C ALA A 130 12.26 -0.40 3.92
N THR A 131 10.96 -0.23 3.74
CA THR A 131 10.13 0.86 4.29
C THR A 131 8.78 0.32 4.71
N ILE A 132 7.97 1.13 5.42
CA ILE A 132 6.64 0.67 5.82
C ILE A 132 5.77 0.42 4.59
N HIS A 133 5.03 -0.67 4.61
CA HIS A 133 4.14 -1.05 3.52
C HIS A 133 2.72 -0.50 3.69
N ASN A 134 1.92 -0.60 2.64
CA ASN A 134 0.51 -0.25 2.69
C ASN A 134 -0.29 -1.28 3.50
N ILE A 135 -1.10 -0.82 4.45
CA ILE A 135 -2.22 -1.60 4.99
C ILE A 135 -3.41 -1.53 4.03
N TYR A 136 -3.63 -0.35 3.45
CA TYR A 136 -4.50 -0.16 2.30
C TYR A 136 -3.68 0.34 1.11
N THR A 137 -3.74 -0.36 0.00
CA THR A 137 -3.10 0.08 -1.25
C THR A 137 -4.07 0.92 -2.08
N LEU A 138 -3.61 2.07 -2.59
CA LEU A 138 -4.46 3.02 -3.30
C LEU A 138 -5.05 2.45 -4.60
N ARG A 139 -4.38 1.48 -5.24
CA ARG A 139 -4.93 0.76 -6.39
C ARG A 139 -6.17 -0.08 -6.06
N GLY A 140 -6.28 -0.49 -4.81
CA GLY A 140 -7.32 -1.39 -4.31
C GLY A 140 -6.77 -2.79 -3.99
N ALA A 141 -7.18 -3.32 -2.87
CA ALA A 141 -7.01 -4.69 -2.40
C ALA A 141 -7.91 -4.88 -1.17
N LEU A 142 -8.05 -6.10 -0.69
CA LEU A 142 -8.57 -6.33 0.65
C LEU A 142 -7.68 -5.62 1.67
N ILE A 143 -8.30 -5.04 2.70
CA ILE A 143 -7.54 -4.34 3.75
C ILE A 143 -6.75 -5.37 4.56
N ARG A 144 -5.45 -5.16 4.65
CA ARG A 144 -4.50 -5.99 5.38
C ARG A 144 -4.65 -5.84 6.89
N ASP A 145 -4.22 -6.85 7.63
CA ASP A 145 -4.31 -6.84 9.09
C ASP A 145 -2.98 -6.45 9.72
N ALA A 146 -2.87 -5.19 10.18
CA ALA A 146 -1.65 -4.70 10.81
C ALA A 146 -1.26 -5.48 12.08
N LEU A 147 -2.24 -5.95 12.86
CA LEU A 147 -1.97 -6.73 14.07
C LEU A 147 -1.47 -8.14 13.74
N VAL A 148 -2.14 -8.83 12.80
CA VAL A 148 -1.69 -10.14 12.32
C VAL A 148 -0.31 -10.01 11.70
N TRP A 149 -0.08 -9.00 10.88
CA TRP A 149 1.22 -8.74 10.25
C TRP A 149 2.34 -8.58 11.29
N SER A 150 2.11 -7.77 12.33
CA SER A 150 3.03 -7.63 13.46
C SER A 150 3.34 -8.96 14.15
N LYS A 151 2.31 -9.80 14.40
CA LYS A 151 2.48 -11.12 15.03
C LYS A 151 3.29 -12.08 14.15
N GLN A 152 3.04 -12.09 12.85
CA GLN A 152 3.77 -12.93 11.90
C GLN A 152 5.25 -12.54 11.80
N ILE A 153 5.55 -11.22 11.79
CA ILE A 153 6.93 -10.75 11.86
C ILE A 153 7.59 -11.16 13.18
N ASN A 154 6.87 -11.04 14.29
CA ASN A 154 7.39 -11.43 15.60
C ASN A 154 7.73 -12.92 15.66
N GLU A 155 6.88 -13.78 15.11
CA GLU A 155 7.14 -15.21 15.06
C GLU A 155 8.33 -15.53 14.17
N ALA A 156 8.41 -14.94 12.97
CA ALA A 156 9.55 -15.08 12.08
C ALA A 156 10.87 -14.58 12.71
N LEU A 157 10.82 -13.49 13.48
CA LEU A 157 11.98 -12.94 14.19
C LEU A 157 12.58 -13.98 15.14
N TYR A 158 11.77 -14.62 15.98
CA TYR A 158 12.27 -15.57 16.97
C TYR A 158 12.58 -16.96 16.40
N ARG A 159 11.95 -17.36 15.31
CA ARG A 159 12.24 -18.63 14.63
C ARG A 159 13.48 -18.54 13.73
N TYR A 160 13.58 -17.49 12.94
CA TYR A 160 14.55 -17.35 11.84
C TYR A 160 15.45 -16.15 12.01
N GLY A 161 14.90 -14.98 12.36
CA GLY A 161 15.61 -13.72 12.45
C GLY A 161 16.82 -13.78 13.38
N VAL A 162 16.70 -14.49 14.49
CA VAL A 162 17.82 -14.69 15.45
C VAL A 162 18.98 -15.52 14.89
N GLN A 163 18.80 -16.21 13.79
CA GLN A 163 19.79 -17.07 13.14
C GLN A 163 20.18 -16.56 11.73
N ALA A 164 19.36 -15.69 11.12
CA ALA A 164 19.56 -15.24 9.76
C ALA A 164 20.84 -14.39 9.64
N GLU A 165 21.65 -14.72 8.65
CA GLU A 165 22.81 -13.90 8.25
C GLU A 165 22.49 -13.03 7.05
N VAL A 166 21.51 -13.44 6.24
CA VAL A 166 20.97 -12.68 5.10
C VAL A 166 19.46 -12.71 5.16
N MET A 167 18.83 -11.56 4.94
CA MET A 167 17.40 -11.43 4.70
C MET A 167 17.17 -10.85 3.30
N VAL A 168 16.32 -11.51 2.52
CA VAL A 168 15.89 -11.08 1.20
C VAL A 168 14.38 -10.86 1.19
N SER A 169 13.93 -9.91 0.39
CA SER A 169 12.51 -9.57 0.22
C SER A 169 12.19 -9.43 -1.26
N SER A 170 10.92 -9.41 -1.61
CA SER A 170 10.47 -9.24 -3.00
C SER A 170 10.90 -7.90 -3.60
N HIS A 171 11.18 -6.91 -2.77
CA HIS A 171 11.62 -5.57 -3.14
C HIS A 171 12.85 -5.13 -2.36
N ASN A 172 13.59 -4.20 -2.95
CA ASN A 172 14.79 -3.59 -2.38
C ASN A 172 16.00 -4.55 -2.31
N TRP A 173 17.07 -4.08 -1.69
CA TRP A 173 18.33 -4.82 -1.58
C TRP A 173 18.27 -5.84 -0.45
N PRO A 174 18.96 -7.00 -0.57
CA PRO A 174 19.17 -7.90 0.55
C PRO A 174 19.79 -7.19 1.76
N ARG A 175 19.54 -7.72 2.94
CA ARG A 175 20.11 -7.25 4.20
C ARG A 175 21.08 -8.28 4.74
N TRP A 176 22.27 -7.84 5.10
CA TRP A 176 23.31 -8.69 5.68
C TRP A 176 23.60 -8.30 7.11
N GLY A 177 23.94 -9.28 7.93
CA GLY A 177 24.29 -9.11 9.34
C GLY A 177 23.08 -9.32 10.25
N ASN A 178 23.24 -10.31 11.15
CA ASN A 178 22.15 -10.77 12.02
C ASN A 178 21.55 -9.65 12.89
N GLU A 179 22.40 -8.82 13.49
CA GLU A 179 21.96 -7.71 14.35
C GLU A 179 21.06 -6.73 13.59
N ARG A 180 21.49 -6.32 12.39
CA ARG A 180 20.72 -5.42 11.52
C ARG A 180 19.40 -6.03 11.05
N ILE A 181 19.39 -7.33 10.75
CA ILE A 181 18.17 -8.04 10.36
C ILE A 181 17.16 -7.99 11.51
N GLN A 182 17.62 -8.33 12.72
CA GLN A 182 16.75 -8.28 13.90
C GLN A 182 16.25 -6.87 14.23
N GLU A 183 17.08 -5.84 14.06
CA GLU A 183 16.69 -4.43 14.23
C GLU A 183 15.54 -4.07 13.28
N ILE A 184 15.68 -4.37 11.98
CA ILE A 184 14.67 -4.12 10.97
C ILE A 184 13.36 -4.86 11.30
N MET A 185 13.46 -6.14 11.62
CA MET A 185 12.30 -6.96 11.96
C MET A 185 11.56 -6.42 13.20
N ARG A 186 12.28 -6.01 14.25
CA ARG A 186 11.67 -5.41 15.44
C ARG A 186 10.99 -4.09 15.12
N ALA A 187 11.65 -3.21 14.39
CA ALA A 187 11.09 -1.89 14.09
C ALA A 187 9.81 -1.98 13.23
N GLN A 188 9.78 -2.84 12.21
CA GLN A 188 8.55 -3.02 11.40
C GLN A 188 7.45 -3.73 12.17
N ARG A 189 7.77 -4.77 12.96
CA ARG A 189 6.81 -5.38 13.88
C ARG A 189 6.16 -4.36 14.79
N ASP A 190 6.97 -3.52 15.42
CA ASP A 190 6.50 -2.53 16.39
C ASP A 190 5.71 -1.41 15.71
N ALA A 191 6.08 -1.03 14.47
CA ALA A 191 5.34 -0.06 13.68
C ALA A 191 3.92 -0.55 13.35
N TYR A 192 3.75 -1.78 12.87
CA TYR A 192 2.43 -2.34 12.59
C TYR A 192 1.60 -2.55 13.86
N ALA A 193 2.22 -3.00 14.95
CA ALA A 193 1.53 -3.14 16.23
C ALA A 193 1.08 -1.78 16.78
N ASN A 194 1.95 -0.76 16.72
CA ASN A 194 1.63 0.59 17.13
C ASN A 194 0.49 1.17 16.31
N LEU A 195 0.58 1.07 14.99
CA LEU A 195 -0.47 1.53 14.07
C LEU A 195 -1.84 0.95 14.47
N ASN A 196 -1.92 -0.37 14.59
CA ASN A 196 -3.18 -1.02 14.98
C ASN A 196 -3.70 -0.53 16.33
N ASN A 197 -2.83 -0.57 17.35
CA ASN A 197 -3.25 -0.34 18.73
C ASN A 197 -3.60 1.12 19.00
N GLN A 198 -2.80 2.07 18.49
CA GLN A 198 -3.06 3.50 18.71
C GLN A 198 -4.26 3.99 17.91
N VAL A 199 -4.41 3.53 16.65
CA VAL A 199 -5.60 3.88 15.86
C VAL A 199 -6.89 3.38 16.54
N LEU A 200 -6.90 2.14 17.04
CA LEU A 200 -8.08 1.62 17.76
C LEU A 200 -8.28 2.32 19.11
N ASN A 201 -7.21 2.69 19.80
CA ASN A 201 -7.32 3.49 21.02
C ASN A 201 -7.99 4.85 20.75
N LEU A 202 -7.57 5.55 19.69
CA LEU A 202 -8.17 6.83 19.28
C LEU A 202 -9.63 6.63 18.80
N ALA A 203 -9.91 5.58 18.02
CA ALA A 203 -11.27 5.26 17.59
C ALA A 203 -12.20 4.98 18.77
N ASN A 204 -11.73 4.29 19.82
CA ASN A 204 -12.48 4.08 21.06
C ASN A 204 -12.74 5.38 21.85
N GLN A 205 -11.98 6.43 21.57
CA GLN A 205 -12.21 7.78 22.12
C GLN A 205 -13.12 8.63 21.23
N GLY A 206 -13.60 8.08 20.12
CA GLY A 206 -14.55 8.75 19.23
C GLY A 206 -13.92 9.39 17.98
N VAL A 207 -12.62 9.21 17.75
CA VAL A 207 -11.96 9.70 16.53
C VAL A 207 -12.43 8.87 15.33
N THR A 208 -12.97 9.53 14.33
CA THR A 208 -13.60 8.89 13.17
C THR A 208 -12.58 8.57 12.07
N ILE A 209 -13.00 7.77 11.08
CA ILE A 209 -12.19 7.43 9.89
C ILE A 209 -11.77 8.70 9.10
N ASN A 210 -12.53 9.78 9.20
CA ASN A 210 -12.23 11.03 8.50
C ASN A 210 -11.23 11.93 9.25
N GLU A 211 -11.04 11.70 10.55
CA GLU A 211 -10.18 12.49 11.44
C GLU A 211 -8.86 11.78 11.78
N ILE A 212 -8.86 10.45 11.81
CA ILE A 212 -7.76 9.64 12.34
C ILE A 212 -6.38 9.98 11.74
N HIS A 213 -6.32 10.35 10.48
CA HIS A 213 -5.06 10.68 9.81
C HIS A 213 -4.45 12.03 10.24
N ASN A 214 -5.19 12.84 11.00
CA ASN A 214 -4.70 14.07 11.63
C ASN A 214 -4.36 13.85 13.11
N GLU A 215 -4.89 12.78 13.74
CA GLU A 215 -4.76 12.51 15.17
C GLU A 215 -3.73 11.41 15.47
N TYR A 216 -3.50 10.48 14.52
CA TYR A 216 -2.52 9.43 14.69
C TYR A 216 -1.12 9.92 14.38
N GLU A 217 -0.21 9.78 15.35
CA GLU A 217 1.20 10.08 15.21
C GLU A 217 2.06 8.84 15.45
N VAL A 218 3.01 8.59 14.55
CA VAL A 218 4.03 7.55 14.75
C VAL A 218 4.96 7.98 15.87
N PRO A 219 5.27 7.14 16.87
CA PRO A 219 6.22 7.48 17.93
C PRO A 219 7.60 7.87 17.39
N LEU A 220 8.23 8.87 18.00
CA LEU A 220 9.53 9.42 17.55
C LEU A 220 10.61 8.33 17.40
N SER A 221 10.63 7.34 18.30
CA SER A 221 11.56 6.20 18.23
C SER A 221 11.41 5.35 16.97
N LEU A 222 10.20 5.26 16.41
CA LEU A 222 9.93 4.60 15.15
C LEU A 222 10.15 5.53 13.95
N GLN A 223 9.78 6.80 14.06
CA GLN A 223 10.03 7.79 12.99
C GLN A 223 11.52 7.90 12.62
N GLN A 224 12.42 7.70 13.57
CA GLN A 224 13.87 7.73 13.35
C GLN A 224 14.42 6.49 12.67
N GLN A 225 13.61 5.43 12.51
CA GLN A 225 14.02 4.20 11.85
C GLN A 225 13.81 4.30 10.33
N TRP A 226 14.86 4.07 9.54
CA TRP A 226 14.76 4.14 8.07
C TRP A 226 13.70 3.18 7.53
N ASN A 227 13.65 1.97 8.05
CA ASN A 227 12.74 0.91 7.62
C ASN A 227 11.28 1.11 8.05
N VAL A 228 10.97 2.19 8.72
CA VAL A 228 9.60 2.63 9.05
C VAL A 228 9.19 3.88 8.26
N ARG A 229 10.07 4.42 7.42
CA ARG A 229 9.77 5.59 6.57
C ARG A 229 8.62 5.29 5.61
N GLN A 230 7.84 6.33 5.33
CA GLN A 230 6.59 6.24 4.58
C GLN A 230 6.77 6.40 3.06
N TYR A 231 7.80 5.77 2.48
CA TYR A 231 8.05 5.94 1.05
C TYR A 231 7.08 5.17 0.17
N HIS A 232 6.53 4.04 0.63
CA HIS A 232 5.50 3.27 -0.09
C HIS A 232 4.14 3.37 0.60
N GLY A 233 4.03 2.92 1.84
CA GLY A 233 2.87 3.16 2.69
C GLY A 233 2.78 4.61 3.14
N SER A 234 1.67 4.98 3.77
CA SER A 234 1.50 6.27 4.42
C SER A 234 0.56 6.14 5.60
N GLU A 235 0.87 6.81 6.70
CA GLU A 235 -0.02 6.90 7.86
C GLU A 235 -1.37 7.49 7.53
N PHE A 236 -1.46 8.39 6.51
CA PHE A 236 -2.70 8.97 6.05
C PHE A 236 -3.75 7.93 5.65
N HIS A 237 -3.37 6.94 4.88
CA HIS A 237 -4.30 5.90 4.46
C HIS A 237 -4.18 4.61 5.25
N ASN A 238 -3.04 4.33 5.89
CA ASN A 238 -2.87 3.18 6.75
C ASN A 238 -3.71 3.30 8.03
N SER A 239 -3.75 4.48 8.68
CA SER A 239 -4.59 4.71 9.86
C SER A 239 -6.08 4.58 9.54
N ARG A 240 -6.53 5.17 8.42
CA ARG A 240 -7.91 5.00 7.94
C ARG A 240 -8.25 3.56 7.61
N ALA A 241 -7.28 2.80 7.11
CA ALA A 241 -7.44 1.39 6.79
C ALA A 241 -7.69 0.53 8.03
N VAL A 242 -7.01 0.80 9.14
CA VAL A 242 -7.27 0.10 10.41
C VAL A 242 -8.71 0.33 10.87
N ILE A 243 -9.19 1.58 10.88
CA ILE A 243 -10.60 1.84 11.21
C ILE A 243 -11.55 1.12 10.25
N ASN A 244 -11.30 1.22 8.94
CA ASN A 244 -12.16 0.59 7.94
C ASN A 244 -12.21 -0.94 8.10
N ARG A 245 -11.12 -1.58 8.50
CA ARG A 245 -11.09 -3.02 8.74
C ARG A 245 -12.01 -3.44 9.88
N TYR A 246 -12.07 -2.67 10.97
CA TYR A 246 -12.84 -3.02 12.16
C TYR A 246 -14.27 -2.46 12.15
N LEU A 247 -14.45 -1.23 11.63
CA LEU A 247 -15.71 -0.48 11.75
C LEU A 247 -16.37 -0.19 10.39
N GLY A 248 -15.67 -0.43 9.27
CA GLY A 248 -16.16 -0.09 7.93
C GLY A 248 -15.89 1.38 7.55
N TYR A 249 -16.52 1.81 6.47
CA TYR A 249 -16.28 3.14 5.86
C TYR A 249 -17.07 4.27 6.49
N TRP A 250 -18.16 3.96 7.24
CA TRP A 250 -19.03 4.99 7.80
C TRP A 250 -18.39 5.64 9.04
N ASP A 251 -18.46 6.96 9.10
CA ASP A 251 -17.84 7.77 10.14
C ASP A 251 -18.73 7.98 11.41
N GLY A 252 -19.89 7.34 11.48
CA GLY A 252 -20.83 7.49 12.59
C GLY A 252 -21.77 8.70 12.50
N ASN A 253 -21.59 9.58 11.50
CA ASN A 253 -22.43 10.75 11.30
C ASN A 253 -23.66 10.39 10.43
N PRO A 254 -24.92 10.56 10.91
CA PRO A 254 -26.10 10.28 10.09
C PRO A 254 -26.14 11.06 8.75
N ALA A 255 -25.55 12.25 8.69
CA ALA A 255 -25.52 13.06 7.47
C ALA A 255 -24.67 12.44 6.34
N THR A 256 -23.73 11.56 6.68
CA THR A 256 -22.87 10.85 5.71
C THR A 256 -23.36 9.44 5.39
N LEU A 257 -24.49 9.00 5.96
CA LEU A 257 -25.01 7.65 5.74
C LEU A 257 -25.58 7.47 4.33
N ALA A 258 -26.23 8.51 3.79
CA ALA A 258 -26.80 8.54 2.44
C ALA A 258 -26.42 9.87 1.73
N PRO A 259 -25.13 10.10 1.46
CA PRO A 259 -24.67 11.37 0.90
C PRO A 259 -25.12 11.48 -0.56
N LEU A 260 -25.35 12.72 -1.00
CA LEU A 260 -25.44 13.02 -2.43
C LEU A 260 -24.11 12.73 -3.13
N SER A 261 -24.17 12.43 -4.43
CA SER A 261 -22.96 12.33 -5.21
C SER A 261 -22.22 13.68 -5.22
N PRO A 262 -20.87 13.70 -5.42
CA PRO A 262 -20.14 14.95 -5.54
C PRO A 262 -20.72 15.87 -6.62
N ALA A 263 -21.14 15.35 -7.77
CA ALA A 263 -21.75 16.12 -8.85
C ALA A 263 -23.11 16.73 -8.48
N ASP A 264 -23.91 16.02 -7.68
CA ASP A 264 -25.23 16.51 -7.26
C ASP A 264 -25.15 17.56 -6.14
N SER A 265 -24.15 17.44 -5.27
CA SER A 265 -23.98 18.35 -4.13
C SER A 265 -23.18 19.62 -4.47
N ALA A 266 -22.22 19.53 -5.37
CA ALA A 266 -21.27 20.61 -5.65
C ALA A 266 -21.92 21.91 -6.15
N PRO A 267 -22.98 21.91 -7.00
CA PRO A 267 -23.59 23.16 -7.47
C PRO A 267 -24.08 24.08 -6.33
N LEU A 268 -24.72 23.51 -5.31
CA LEU A 268 -25.19 24.26 -4.15
C LEU A 268 -24.01 24.87 -3.36
N TYR A 269 -22.92 24.10 -3.18
CA TYR A 269 -21.73 24.64 -2.51
C TYR A 269 -21.11 25.78 -3.29
N VAL A 270 -21.02 25.68 -4.63
CA VAL A 270 -20.47 26.74 -5.48
C VAL A 270 -21.32 28.01 -5.40
N GLU A 271 -22.66 27.89 -5.45
CA GLU A 271 -23.58 29.03 -5.26
C GLU A 271 -23.37 29.71 -3.90
N MET A 272 -23.34 28.91 -2.81
CA MET A 272 -23.14 29.42 -1.45
C MET A 272 -21.78 30.07 -1.21
N MET A 273 -20.75 29.64 -1.94
CA MET A 273 -19.41 30.23 -1.87
C MET A 273 -19.24 31.48 -2.74
N GLY A 274 -20.30 31.95 -3.43
CA GLY A 274 -20.27 33.15 -4.24
C GLY A 274 -19.98 32.97 -5.72
N GLY A 275 -20.03 31.73 -6.21
CA GLY A 275 -19.81 31.36 -7.60
C GLY A 275 -18.33 31.05 -7.96
N ALA A 276 -18.12 30.75 -9.23
CA ALA A 276 -16.81 30.28 -9.71
C ALA A 276 -15.69 31.32 -9.50
N ASP A 277 -15.92 32.57 -9.81
CA ASP A 277 -14.90 33.64 -9.71
C ASP A 277 -14.45 33.84 -8.25
N ALA A 278 -15.39 33.86 -7.30
CA ALA A 278 -15.06 33.97 -5.88
C ALA A 278 -14.25 32.76 -5.36
N ILE A 279 -14.56 31.56 -5.84
CA ILE A 279 -13.80 30.34 -5.50
C ILE A 279 -12.39 30.40 -6.09
N LEU A 280 -12.24 30.84 -7.36
CA LEU A 280 -10.94 30.97 -8.01
C LEU A 280 -10.04 31.96 -7.29
N ASP A 281 -10.55 33.13 -6.97
CA ASP A 281 -9.82 34.18 -6.23
C ASP A 281 -9.37 33.65 -4.84
N ARG A 282 -10.29 33.00 -4.13
CA ARG A 282 -9.95 32.45 -2.81
C ARG A 282 -8.97 31.29 -2.89
N ALA A 283 -9.14 30.39 -3.85
CA ALA A 283 -8.25 29.27 -4.05
C ALA A 283 -6.84 29.71 -4.46
N GLN A 284 -6.72 30.74 -5.31
CA GLN A 284 -5.44 31.34 -5.67
C GLN A 284 -4.74 31.90 -4.41
N ALA A 285 -5.45 32.66 -3.59
CA ALA A 285 -4.89 33.19 -2.35
C ALA A 285 -4.44 32.08 -1.37
N LEU A 286 -5.18 30.97 -1.29
CA LEU A 286 -4.80 29.80 -0.49
C LEU A 286 -3.57 29.10 -1.07
N HIS A 287 -3.50 28.95 -2.40
CA HIS A 287 -2.36 28.39 -3.11
C HIS A 287 -1.09 29.22 -2.84
N ASP A 288 -1.16 30.53 -3.04
CA ASP A 288 -0.03 31.46 -2.84
C ASP A 288 0.43 31.49 -1.37
N GLY A 289 -0.49 31.25 -0.44
CA GLY A 289 -0.22 31.09 0.98
C GLY A 289 0.23 29.68 1.41
N GLY A 290 0.44 28.74 0.48
CA GLY A 290 0.87 27.37 0.77
C GLY A 290 -0.21 26.49 1.43
N GLN A 291 -1.47 26.94 1.45
CA GLN A 291 -2.59 26.22 2.06
C GLN A 291 -3.28 25.28 1.06
N TYR A 292 -2.50 24.42 0.41
CA TYR A 292 -2.92 23.59 -0.73
C TYR A 292 -4.08 22.65 -0.42
N ARG A 293 -4.14 22.06 0.78
CA ARG A 293 -5.26 21.17 1.16
C ARG A 293 -6.59 21.94 1.20
N LEU A 294 -6.59 23.17 1.70
CA LEU A 294 -7.80 24.03 1.70
C LEU A 294 -8.18 24.46 0.29
N ALA A 295 -7.19 24.85 -0.54
CA ALA A 295 -7.45 25.18 -1.94
C ALA A 295 -8.07 23.98 -2.68
N MET A 296 -7.55 22.77 -2.48
CA MET A 296 -8.08 21.53 -3.06
C MET A 296 -9.56 21.30 -2.68
N GLU A 297 -9.94 21.52 -1.42
CA GLU A 297 -11.32 21.30 -0.95
C GLU A 297 -12.34 22.16 -1.73
N ILE A 298 -12.07 23.45 -1.90
CA ILE A 298 -13.01 24.35 -2.58
C ILE A 298 -12.97 24.18 -4.10
N LEU A 299 -11.78 23.98 -4.69
CA LEU A 299 -11.62 23.73 -6.13
C LEU A 299 -12.27 22.41 -6.56
N ASN A 300 -12.21 21.38 -5.72
CA ASN A 300 -12.88 20.12 -6.00
C ASN A 300 -14.40 20.31 -6.15
N LYS A 301 -15.02 21.20 -5.36
CA LYS A 301 -16.44 21.55 -5.54
C LYS A 301 -16.67 22.25 -6.87
N LEU A 302 -15.83 23.22 -7.24
CA LEU A 302 -15.95 23.93 -8.50
C LEU A 302 -15.84 23.00 -9.70
N VAL A 303 -14.84 22.13 -9.75
CA VAL A 303 -14.63 21.22 -10.87
C VAL A 303 -15.76 20.18 -11.01
N TYR A 304 -16.39 19.74 -9.90
CA TYR A 304 -17.56 18.88 -9.96
C TYR A 304 -18.82 19.63 -10.43
N ALA A 305 -19.01 20.87 -10.01
CA ALA A 305 -20.16 21.67 -10.42
C ALA A 305 -20.05 22.15 -11.88
N GLU A 306 -18.85 22.53 -12.30
CA GLU A 306 -18.52 23.07 -13.60
C GLU A 306 -17.40 22.26 -14.28
N PRO A 307 -17.67 21.07 -14.83
CA PRO A 307 -16.63 20.20 -15.40
C PRO A 307 -15.87 20.80 -16.59
N ASN A 308 -16.39 21.86 -17.20
CA ASN A 308 -15.76 22.57 -18.32
C ASN A 308 -15.04 23.86 -17.90
N ASN A 309 -15.00 24.21 -16.60
CA ASN A 309 -14.28 25.36 -16.10
C ASN A 309 -12.76 25.11 -16.17
N SER A 310 -12.10 25.70 -17.17
CA SER A 310 -10.65 25.50 -17.38
C SER A 310 -9.84 26.12 -16.23
N GLY A 311 -10.20 27.35 -15.78
CA GLY A 311 -9.50 28.00 -14.68
C GLY A 311 -9.52 27.18 -13.38
N GLY A 312 -10.68 26.56 -13.07
CA GLY A 312 -10.81 25.65 -11.93
C GLY A 312 -9.93 24.40 -12.05
N LYS A 313 -9.86 23.82 -13.25
CA LYS A 313 -8.99 22.67 -13.51
C LYS A 313 -7.51 23.01 -13.44
N ASP A 314 -7.10 24.10 -14.09
CA ASP A 314 -5.70 24.52 -14.15
C ASP A 314 -5.17 24.83 -12.75
N LEU A 315 -5.97 25.54 -11.93
CA LEU A 315 -5.57 25.83 -10.55
C LEU A 315 -5.59 24.59 -9.66
N LEU A 316 -6.56 23.67 -9.84
CA LEU A 316 -6.58 22.40 -9.11
C LEU A 316 -5.38 21.51 -9.49
N ALA A 317 -4.99 21.49 -10.75
CA ALA A 317 -3.79 20.80 -11.23
C ALA A 317 -2.52 21.36 -10.57
N ALA A 318 -2.37 22.69 -10.51
CA ALA A 318 -1.26 23.34 -9.80
C ALA A 318 -1.24 22.98 -8.30
N VAL A 319 -2.41 22.92 -7.65
CA VAL A 319 -2.53 22.48 -6.25
C VAL A 319 -2.12 21.02 -6.08
N PHE A 320 -2.55 20.12 -6.98
CA PHE A 320 -2.15 18.71 -6.94
C PHE A 320 -0.64 18.54 -7.16
N GLU A 321 -0.04 19.31 -8.05
CA GLU A 321 1.40 19.30 -8.25
C GLU A 321 2.15 19.65 -6.95
N GLN A 322 1.76 20.72 -6.27
CA GLN A 322 2.36 21.11 -5.00
C GLN A 322 2.16 20.07 -3.90
N LEU A 323 0.96 19.49 -3.78
CA LEU A 323 0.71 18.40 -2.84
C LEU A 323 1.57 17.17 -3.17
N GLY A 324 1.69 16.82 -4.44
CA GLY A 324 2.57 15.71 -4.88
C GLY A 324 4.00 15.89 -4.40
N TYR A 325 4.55 17.09 -4.48
CA TYR A 325 5.93 17.37 -4.04
C TYR A 325 6.12 17.33 -2.52
N GLN A 326 5.05 17.47 -1.73
CA GLN A 326 5.14 17.51 -0.27
C GLN A 326 5.01 16.14 0.40
N TYR A 327 4.42 15.15 -0.27
CA TYR A 327 4.25 13.82 0.32
C TYR A 327 5.49 12.94 0.14
N GLU A 328 5.96 12.35 1.24
CA GLU A 328 7.04 11.38 1.24
C GLU A 328 6.65 10.07 0.55
N SER A 329 5.38 9.65 0.71
CA SER A 329 4.87 8.44 0.07
C SER A 329 4.84 8.58 -1.46
N ALA A 330 5.61 7.73 -2.14
CA ALA A 330 5.64 7.68 -3.59
C ALA A 330 4.26 7.36 -4.19
N SER A 331 3.47 6.52 -3.52
CA SER A 331 2.10 6.20 -3.94
C SER A 331 1.20 7.43 -3.92
N MET A 332 1.25 8.24 -2.84
CA MET A 332 0.48 9.49 -2.76
C MET A 332 1.00 10.53 -3.75
N ARG A 333 2.33 10.72 -3.80
CA ARG A 333 2.98 11.62 -4.76
C ARG A 333 2.53 11.32 -6.19
N ASN A 334 2.61 10.06 -6.60
CA ASN A 334 2.26 9.65 -7.95
C ASN A 334 0.78 9.87 -8.26
N VAL A 335 -0.13 9.64 -7.30
CA VAL A 335 -1.57 9.93 -7.48
C VAL A 335 -1.79 11.41 -7.73
N PHE A 336 -1.22 12.29 -6.91
CA PHE A 336 -1.37 13.73 -7.09
C PHE A 336 -0.77 14.22 -8.41
N LEU A 337 0.47 13.84 -8.72
CA LEU A 337 1.13 14.26 -9.96
C LEU A 337 0.51 13.65 -11.23
N SER A 338 -0.12 12.46 -11.14
CA SER A 338 -0.87 11.90 -12.28
C SER A 338 -2.20 12.61 -12.52
N SER A 339 -2.68 13.35 -11.53
CA SER A 339 -3.96 14.06 -11.58
C SER A 339 -3.78 15.56 -11.87
N ALA A 340 -2.53 16.04 -11.80
CA ALA A 340 -2.12 17.36 -12.21
C ALA A 340 -1.93 17.45 -13.74
#